data_95a920d2593c1f58c20c722eb57018bd
#
_entry.id   95a920d2593c1f58c20c722eb57018bd
#
_cell.length_a   1.000
_cell.length_b   1.000
_cell.length_c   1.000
_cell.angle_alpha   90.00
_cell.angle_beta   90.00
_cell.angle_gamma   90.00
#
_symmetry.space_group_name_H-M   'P 1'
#
loop_
_entity.id
_entity.type
_entity.pdbx_description
1 polymer ?
#
loop_
_entity_poly.entity_id
_entity_poly.type
_entity_poly.pdbx_seq_one_letter_code
_entity_poly.pdbx_strand_id
1 'polypeptide(L)'
;MSILNRGWIYDSITRNQESGSVSYRWTHGATDTYLGTGIFYFAIPYFLKAETCVCLGSGGGYVPRLMVDAVWELNEIYMTDITGEVYVVDATNSINGEVDWEDPDSYFRSHFQPKFINNTTEEAFYNFFVKRDIKIDYLHIDADHTYEGCKRDFKLYSTIMRDNGIISIHDTDKRYWDDFETYDDEPHDECIGPSQVIEEIVNGEIGVGIGTRWEVFNLFDYMPKSMNVNSTGLTLLRKSNIE
;
A
#
# COMPACT_ATOMS: atom_id res chain seq x y z
N MET A 1 -17.09 12.28 -15.19
CA MET A 1 -15.75 12.87 -15.41
C MET A 1 -14.79 11.72 -15.68
N SER A 2 -13.83 11.83 -16.59
CA SER A 2 -12.90 10.71 -16.79
C SER A 2 -11.93 10.65 -15.62
N ILE A 3 -11.89 9.52 -14.89
CA ILE A 3 -11.03 9.28 -13.74
C ILE A 3 -9.55 9.52 -14.10
N LEU A 4 -9.14 9.07 -15.28
CA LEU A 4 -7.76 9.19 -15.75
C LEU A 4 -7.53 10.48 -16.56
N ASN A 5 -8.06 11.60 -16.10
CA ASN A 5 -7.70 12.88 -16.70
C ASN A 5 -6.41 13.45 -16.08
N ARG A 6 -5.74 14.28 -16.86
CA ARG A 6 -4.47 14.90 -16.44
C ARG A 6 -4.58 15.71 -15.15
N GLY A 7 -5.71 16.35 -14.92
CA GLY A 7 -5.96 17.10 -13.69
C GLY A 7 -6.00 16.21 -12.47
N TRP A 8 -6.71 15.08 -12.55
CA TRP A 8 -6.75 14.12 -11.45
C TRP A 8 -5.36 13.54 -11.13
N ILE A 9 -4.59 13.15 -12.17
CA ILE A 9 -3.22 12.64 -11.97
C ILE A 9 -2.37 13.70 -11.28
N TYR A 10 -2.43 14.95 -11.76
CA TYR A 10 -1.69 16.05 -11.16
C TYR A 10 -2.12 16.28 -9.70
N ASP A 11 -3.40 16.36 -9.43
CA ASP A 11 -3.94 16.54 -8.08
C ASP A 11 -3.56 15.38 -7.16
N SER A 12 -3.60 14.15 -7.65
CA SER A 12 -3.22 12.96 -6.88
C SER A 12 -1.73 12.94 -6.50
N ILE A 13 -0.88 13.52 -7.33
CA ILE A 13 0.56 13.57 -7.09
C ILE A 13 0.95 14.82 -6.29
N THR A 14 0.51 16.01 -6.73
CA THR A 14 1.05 17.27 -6.23
C THR A 14 0.47 17.68 -4.89
N ARG A 15 -0.79 17.35 -4.60
CA ARG A 15 -1.40 17.68 -3.32
C ARG A 15 -0.82 16.92 -2.15
N ASN A 16 -0.05 15.89 -2.42
CA ASN A 16 0.81 15.25 -1.44
C ASN A 16 1.97 16.17 -1.00
N GLN A 17 2.25 17.23 -1.75
CA GLN A 17 3.36 18.16 -1.48
C GLN A 17 3.00 19.27 -0.49
N GLU A 18 1.74 19.50 -0.19
CA GLU A 18 1.35 20.49 0.83
C GLU A 18 1.92 20.16 2.21
N SER A 19 2.27 18.90 2.44
CA SER A 19 2.97 18.46 3.64
C SER A 19 4.51 18.56 3.57
N GLY A 20 5.09 19.04 2.46
CA GLY A 20 6.56 19.12 2.30
C GLY A 20 7.26 17.81 1.98
N SER A 21 6.62 16.66 2.17
CA SER A 21 7.25 15.35 1.99
C SER A 21 7.16 14.86 0.54
N VAL A 22 8.02 15.39 -0.28
CA VAL A 22 8.12 15.02 -1.71
C VAL A 22 8.72 13.62 -1.91
N SER A 23 9.37 13.05 -0.90
CA SER A 23 10.25 11.91 -1.05
C SER A 23 9.55 10.58 -1.33
N TYR A 24 8.45 10.28 -0.67
CA TYR A 24 7.86 8.94 -0.70
C TYR A 24 7.18 8.52 -2.00
N ARG A 25 6.73 9.45 -2.84
CA ARG A 25 6.19 9.09 -4.16
C ARG A 25 7.23 8.50 -5.12
N TRP A 26 8.51 8.77 -4.86
CA TRP A 26 9.62 8.34 -5.72
C TRP A 26 9.80 6.83 -5.67
N THR A 27 9.65 6.24 -4.50
CA THR A 27 9.72 4.79 -4.32
C THR A 27 8.61 4.07 -5.07
N HIS A 28 7.50 4.77 -5.36
CA HIS A 28 6.40 4.28 -6.19
C HIS A 28 6.58 4.57 -7.69
N GLY A 29 7.73 5.10 -8.12
CA GLY A 29 7.98 5.45 -9.51
C GLY A 29 7.13 6.62 -10.02
N ALA A 30 6.56 7.44 -9.13
CA ALA A 30 5.71 8.56 -9.51
C ALA A 30 6.52 9.82 -9.82
N THR A 31 6.07 10.57 -10.83
CA THR A 31 6.58 11.89 -11.19
C THR A 31 5.47 12.92 -11.11
N ASP A 32 5.74 14.18 -11.45
CA ASP A 32 4.71 15.24 -11.49
C ASP A 32 3.59 15.02 -12.52
N THR A 33 3.76 14.04 -13.41
CA THR A 33 2.80 13.74 -14.48
C THR A 33 2.53 12.26 -14.68
N TYR A 34 3.11 11.41 -13.84
CA TYR A 34 3.01 9.96 -13.94
C TYR A 34 2.85 9.32 -12.57
N LEU A 35 1.85 8.45 -12.41
CA LEU A 35 1.52 7.84 -11.12
C LEU A 35 2.43 6.69 -10.70
N GLY A 36 3.27 6.16 -11.61
CA GLY A 36 4.04 4.96 -11.28
C GLY A 36 3.14 3.80 -10.88
N THR A 37 3.53 3.09 -9.83
CA THR A 37 2.70 2.02 -9.23
C THR A 37 1.41 2.53 -8.59
N GLY A 38 1.27 3.84 -8.39
CA GLY A 38 0.06 4.46 -7.82
C GLY A 38 -1.22 4.13 -8.58
N ILE A 39 -1.12 3.87 -9.89
CA ILE A 39 -2.27 3.43 -10.68
C ILE A 39 -2.91 2.16 -10.12
N PHE A 40 -2.12 1.25 -9.56
CA PHE A 40 -2.61 0.00 -9.00
C PHE A 40 -3.31 0.20 -7.65
N TYR A 41 -2.88 1.18 -6.85
CA TYR A 41 -3.52 1.52 -5.57
C TYR A 41 -4.92 2.11 -5.75
N PHE A 42 -5.21 2.64 -6.94
CA PHE A 42 -6.55 3.03 -7.36
C PHE A 42 -7.27 1.88 -8.08
N ALA A 43 -6.64 1.31 -9.12
CA ALA A 43 -7.31 0.39 -10.02
C ALA A 43 -7.73 -0.93 -9.36
N ILE A 44 -6.92 -1.45 -8.41
CA ILE A 44 -7.23 -2.73 -7.75
C ILE A 44 -8.46 -2.60 -6.84
N PRO A 45 -8.52 -1.66 -5.87
CA PRO A 45 -9.73 -1.45 -5.08
C PRO A 45 -10.97 -1.20 -5.94
N TYR A 46 -10.83 -0.39 -6.99
CA TYR A 46 -11.92 -0.09 -7.91
C TYR A 46 -12.41 -1.35 -8.65
N PHE A 47 -11.49 -2.17 -9.18
CA PHE A 47 -11.82 -3.41 -9.89
C PHE A 47 -12.49 -4.44 -8.97
N LEU A 48 -12.00 -4.57 -7.74
CA LEU A 48 -12.55 -5.47 -6.73
C LEU A 48 -13.91 -5.01 -6.21
N LYS A 49 -14.29 -3.75 -6.44
CA LYS A 49 -15.41 -3.08 -5.75
C LYS A 49 -15.22 -3.20 -4.23
N ALA A 50 -14.04 -2.86 -3.79
CA ALA A 50 -13.62 -3.09 -2.41
C ALA A 50 -14.50 -2.33 -1.42
N GLU A 51 -15.02 -3.05 -0.43
CA GLU A 51 -15.71 -2.48 0.72
C GLU A 51 -14.74 -2.13 1.85
N THR A 52 -13.61 -2.83 1.91
CA THR A 52 -12.61 -2.61 2.95
C THR A 52 -11.21 -2.64 2.36
N CYS A 53 -10.54 -1.49 2.41
CA CYS A 53 -9.13 -1.35 2.08
C CYS A 53 -8.32 -1.07 3.33
N VAL A 54 -7.12 -1.65 3.43
CA VAL A 54 -6.21 -1.41 4.55
C VAL A 54 -4.83 -1.06 4.01
N CYS A 55 -4.25 0.03 4.51
CA CYS A 55 -2.88 0.43 4.26
C CYS A 55 -2.09 0.30 5.57
N LEU A 56 -1.09 -0.56 5.60
CA LEU A 56 -0.12 -0.69 6.68
C LEU A 56 1.09 0.14 6.32
N GLY A 57 1.38 1.16 7.14
CA GLY A 57 2.31 2.23 6.80
C GLY A 57 1.62 3.33 5.98
N SER A 58 1.66 4.54 6.51
CA SER A 58 0.97 5.66 5.87
C SER A 58 1.83 6.35 4.81
N GLY A 59 3.15 6.19 4.89
CA GLY A 59 4.08 6.92 4.06
C GLY A 59 3.68 8.41 3.98
N GLY A 60 3.95 9.12 2.91
CA GLY A 60 3.46 10.48 2.65
C GLY A 60 1.96 10.60 2.34
N GLY A 61 1.16 9.57 2.63
CA GLY A 61 -0.27 9.56 2.31
C GLY A 61 -0.58 9.25 0.85
N TYR A 62 0.43 8.92 0.05
CA TYR A 62 0.24 8.67 -1.39
C TYR A 62 -0.67 7.47 -1.66
N VAL A 63 -0.40 6.34 -1.01
CA VAL A 63 -1.18 5.11 -1.18
C VAL A 63 -2.61 5.23 -0.62
N PRO A 64 -2.80 5.64 0.66
CA PRO A 64 -4.15 5.74 1.23
C PRO A 64 -5.09 6.64 0.44
N ARG A 65 -4.57 7.72 -0.11
CA ARG A 65 -5.31 8.68 -0.92
C ARG A 65 -5.89 8.03 -2.17
N LEU A 66 -5.08 7.28 -2.91
CA LEU A 66 -5.52 6.60 -4.13
C LEU A 66 -6.55 5.50 -3.82
N MET A 67 -6.43 4.84 -2.66
CA MET A 67 -7.46 3.91 -2.19
C MET A 67 -8.78 4.63 -1.88
N VAL A 68 -8.72 5.79 -1.22
CA VAL A 68 -9.92 6.59 -0.91
C VAL A 68 -10.59 7.08 -2.17
N ASP A 69 -9.82 7.57 -3.16
CA ASP A 69 -10.35 7.99 -4.45
C ASP A 69 -11.08 6.83 -5.15
N ALA A 70 -10.52 5.61 -5.11
CA ALA A 70 -11.15 4.44 -5.71
C ALA A 70 -12.49 4.08 -5.04
N VAL A 71 -12.52 4.10 -3.72
CA VAL A 71 -13.74 3.80 -2.94
C VAL A 71 -14.80 4.89 -3.14
N TRP A 72 -14.39 6.13 -3.22
CA TRP A 72 -15.29 7.26 -3.50
C TRP A 72 -15.95 7.16 -4.86
N GLU A 73 -15.17 6.89 -5.90
CA GLU A 73 -15.72 6.71 -7.26
C GLU A 73 -16.72 5.54 -7.31
N LEU A 74 -16.46 4.47 -6.59
CA LEU A 74 -17.40 3.35 -6.50
C LEU A 74 -18.72 3.77 -5.86
N ASN A 75 -18.67 4.55 -4.78
CA ASN A 75 -19.86 5.02 -4.07
C ASN A 75 -20.69 5.97 -4.95
N GLU A 76 -20.03 6.87 -5.70
CA GLU A 76 -20.73 7.80 -6.59
C GLU A 76 -21.37 7.11 -7.81
N ILE A 77 -20.64 6.18 -8.45
CA ILE A 77 -21.11 5.53 -9.68
C ILE A 77 -22.24 4.55 -9.41
N TYR A 78 -22.12 3.76 -8.35
CA TYR A 78 -23.09 2.69 -8.12
C TYR A 78 -24.27 3.11 -7.27
N MET A 79 -24.26 4.33 -6.72
CA MET A 79 -25.35 4.86 -5.85
C MET A 79 -25.81 3.81 -4.83
N THR A 80 -24.90 2.94 -4.41
CA THR A 80 -25.19 1.85 -3.50
C THR A 80 -24.95 2.32 -2.08
N ASP A 81 -25.72 1.80 -1.13
CA ASP A 81 -25.49 1.99 0.31
C ASP A 81 -24.18 1.32 0.79
N ILE A 82 -23.31 0.90 -0.13
CA ILE A 82 -22.01 0.31 0.15
C ILE A 82 -21.03 1.47 0.39
N THR A 83 -20.92 1.88 1.62
CA THR A 83 -19.86 2.80 2.06
C THR A 83 -18.58 2.01 2.25
N GLY A 84 -17.76 1.93 1.20
CA GLY A 84 -16.43 1.37 1.34
C GLY A 84 -15.59 2.17 2.34
N GLU A 85 -14.71 1.49 3.06
CA GLU A 85 -13.88 2.07 4.11
C GLU A 85 -12.40 1.86 3.80
N VAL A 86 -11.60 2.90 4.03
CA VAL A 86 -10.14 2.84 3.96
C VAL A 86 -9.58 3.05 5.35
N TYR A 87 -8.82 2.06 5.81
CA TYR A 87 -8.11 2.12 7.09
C TYR A 87 -6.63 2.34 6.83
N VAL A 88 -6.02 3.24 7.58
CA VAL A 88 -4.58 3.49 7.61
C VAL A 88 -4.07 3.13 8.98
N VAL A 89 -3.10 2.24 9.05
CA VAL A 89 -2.45 1.81 10.29
C VAL A 89 -1.02 2.32 10.28
N ASP A 90 -0.68 3.15 11.26
CA ASP A 90 0.67 3.64 11.43
C ASP A 90 0.96 3.86 12.93
N ALA A 91 2.17 3.55 13.35
CA ALA A 91 2.61 3.77 14.73
C ALA A 91 2.88 5.24 15.03
N THR A 92 2.96 6.08 14.00
CA THR A 92 3.20 7.52 14.10
C THR A 92 2.03 8.30 13.50
N ASN A 93 1.67 9.44 14.11
CA ASN A 93 0.64 10.33 13.56
C ASN A 93 1.11 11.10 12.35
N SER A 94 2.40 11.14 12.15
CA SER A 94 3.00 12.01 11.15
C SER A 94 4.19 11.33 10.51
N ILE A 95 4.35 11.59 9.24
CA ILE A 95 5.54 11.20 8.51
C ILE A 95 6.51 12.33 8.59
N ASN A 96 7.70 12.04 9.15
CA ASN A 96 8.74 13.05 9.35
C ASN A 96 8.24 14.33 10.07
N GLY A 97 7.17 14.24 10.85
CA GLY A 97 6.56 15.37 11.53
C GLY A 97 5.64 16.26 10.69
N GLU A 98 5.31 15.86 9.46
CA GLU A 98 4.65 16.75 8.50
C GLU A 98 3.18 16.43 8.21
N VAL A 99 2.74 15.18 8.37
CA VAL A 99 1.33 14.81 8.20
C VAL A 99 0.75 14.43 9.53
N ASP A 100 -0.17 15.23 10.03
CA ASP A 100 -0.99 14.87 11.16
C ASP A 100 -2.32 14.30 10.68
N TRP A 101 -2.46 12.99 10.73
CA TRP A 101 -3.68 12.29 10.36
C TRP A 101 -4.87 12.62 11.26
N GLU A 102 -4.60 13.08 12.46
CA GLU A 102 -5.62 13.43 13.45
C GLU A 102 -5.99 14.93 13.41
N ASP A 103 -5.18 15.77 12.77
CA ASP A 103 -5.48 17.20 12.61
C ASP A 103 -6.70 17.39 11.69
N PRO A 104 -7.83 17.88 12.23
CA PRO A 104 -9.03 18.10 11.43
C PRO A 104 -8.86 19.15 10.32
N ASP A 105 -7.86 20.03 10.46
CA ASP A 105 -7.55 21.09 9.49
C ASP A 105 -6.55 20.60 8.44
N SER A 106 -5.97 19.41 8.59
CA SER A 106 -5.07 18.85 7.58
C SER A 106 -5.82 18.61 6.27
N TYR A 107 -5.12 18.81 5.16
CA TYR A 107 -5.67 18.56 3.83
C TYR A 107 -6.17 17.11 3.68
N PHE A 108 -5.40 16.14 4.18
CA PHE A 108 -5.79 14.74 4.11
C PHE A 108 -7.06 14.44 4.89
N ARG A 109 -7.17 14.94 6.10
CA ARG A 109 -8.35 14.73 6.95
C ARG A 109 -9.59 15.35 6.34
N SER A 110 -9.45 16.56 5.79
CA SER A 110 -10.59 17.29 5.23
C SER A 110 -11.07 16.75 3.90
N HIS A 111 -10.19 16.17 3.06
CA HIS A 111 -10.51 15.75 1.70
C HIS A 111 -10.64 14.24 1.51
N PHE A 112 -9.83 13.43 2.19
CA PHE A 112 -9.81 11.98 1.95
C PHE A 112 -10.43 11.17 3.07
N GLN A 113 -10.41 11.64 4.30
CA GLN A 113 -11.04 11.05 5.47
C GLN A 113 -10.85 9.53 5.64
N PRO A 114 -9.65 8.96 5.45
CA PRO A 114 -9.43 7.58 5.82
C PRO A 114 -9.60 7.40 7.33
N LYS A 115 -9.92 6.19 7.75
CA LYS A 115 -9.95 5.85 9.18
C LYS A 115 -8.54 5.56 9.66
N PHE A 116 -7.95 6.51 10.36
CA PHE A 116 -6.60 6.36 10.90
C PHE A 116 -6.60 5.59 12.21
N ILE A 117 -5.68 4.63 12.33
CA ILE A 117 -5.43 3.82 13.51
C ILE A 117 -3.99 4.03 13.93
N ASN A 118 -3.78 4.90 14.93
CA ASN A 118 -2.46 5.13 15.49
C ASN A 118 -2.07 3.97 16.39
N ASN A 119 -1.39 3.00 15.81
CA ASN A 119 -0.92 1.82 16.51
C ASN A 119 0.12 1.07 15.67
N THR A 120 0.85 0.15 16.28
CA THR A 120 1.63 -0.83 15.53
C THR A 120 0.69 -1.72 14.71
N THR A 121 1.18 -2.27 13.60
CA THR A 121 0.40 -3.16 12.73
C THR A 121 -0.10 -4.38 13.50
N GLU A 122 0.73 -4.95 14.39
CA GLU A 122 0.38 -6.10 15.22
C GLU A 122 -0.73 -5.78 16.23
N GLU A 123 -0.61 -4.67 16.96
CA GLU A 123 -1.62 -4.27 17.93
C GLU A 123 -2.94 -3.89 17.25
N ALA A 124 -2.90 -3.20 16.11
CA ALA A 124 -4.08 -2.90 15.31
C ALA A 124 -4.78 -4.18 14.83
N PHE A 125 -4.02 -5.19 14.39
CA PHE A 125 -4.58 -6.47 13.99
C PHE A 125 -5.43 -7.09 15.10
N TYR A 126 -4.86 -7.29 16.30
CA TYR A 126 -5.57 -7.93 17.41
C TYR A 126 -6.62 -7.06 18.04
N ASN A 127 -6.33 -5.77 18.25
CA ASN A 127 -7.18 -4.88 19.03
C ASN A 127 -8.28 -4.21 18.24
N PHE A 128 -8.14 -4.13 16.92
CA PHE A 128 -9.12 -3.47 16.08
C PHE A 128 -9.76 -4.42 15.07
N PHE A 129 -8.99 -5.02 14.16
CA PHE A 129 -9.55 -5.81 13.05
C PHE A 129 -10.19 -7.12 13.52
N VAL A 130 -9.47 -7.94 14.31
CA VAL A 130 -9.98 -9.22 14.81
C VAL A 130 -11.16 -9.01 15.75
N LYS A 131 -11.08 -8.05 16.68
CA LYS A 131 -12.19 -7.79 17.62
C LYS A 131 -13.49 -7.35 16.95
N ARG A 132 -13.42 -6.76 15.76
CA ARG A 132 -14.58 -6.29 15.00
C ARG A 132 -14.96 -7.22 13.85
N ASP A 133 -14.28 -8.36 13.71
CA ASP A 133 -14.45 -9.31 12.60
C ASP A 133 -14.38 -8.64 11.22
N ILE A 134 -13.48 -7.68 11.05
CA ILE A 134 -13.30 -6.97 9.79
C ILE A 134 -12.58 -7.90 8.80
N LYS A 135 -13.15 -8.03 7.60
CA LYS A 135 -12.55 -8.74 6.47
C LYS A 135 -12.09 -7.73 5.43
N ILE A 136 -10.94 -8.00 4.82
CA ILE A 136 -10.23 -7.07 3.93
C ILE A 136 -10.36 -7.53 2.48
N ASP A 137 -10.70 -6.61 1.59
CA ASP A 137 -10.71 -6.83 0.13
C ASP A 137 -9.37 -6.48 -0.50
N TYR A 138 -8.77 -5.37 -0.06
CA TYR A 138 -7.48 -4.93 -0.53
C TYR A 138 -6.57 -4.51 0.63
N LEU A 139 -5.40 -5.12 0.70
CA LEU A 139 -4.37 -4.85 1.69
C LEU A 139 -3.11 -4.33 1.00
N HIS A 140 -2.54 -3.25 1.50
CA HIS A 140 -1.21 -2.77 1.14
C HIS A 140 -0.28 -2.88 2.35
N ILE A 141 0.88 -3.51 2.16
CA ILE A 141 1.91 -3.69 3.19
C ILE A 141 3.12 -2.84 2.81
N ASP A 142 3.41 -1.84 3.63
CA ASP A 142 4.47 -0.85 3.43
C ASP A 142 4.85 -0.15 4.76
N ALA A 143 4.84 -0.90 5.88
CA ALA A 143 5.08 -0.34 7.22
C ALA A 143 6.50 -0.58 7.71
N ASP A 144 6.82 -1.80 8.08
CA ASP A 144 8.13 -2.21 8.58
C ASP A 144 8.84 -3.00 7.49
N HIS A 145 9.85 -2.41 6.87
CA HIS A 145 10.60 -2.98 5.74
C HIS A 145 11.60 -4.06 6.17
N THR A 146 11.74 -4.32 7.48
CA THR A 146 12.51 -5.47 7.93
C THR A 146 11.84 -6.77 7.49
N TYR A 147 12.64 -7.81 7.30
CA TYR A 147 12.12 -9.14 6.97
C TYR A 147 11.08 -9.63 8.00
N GLU A 148 11.38 -9.49 9.30
CA GLU A 148 10.48 -9.94 10.37
C GLU A 148 9.19 -9.10 10.42
N GLY A 149 9.28 -7.78 10.20
CA GLY A 149 8.13 -6.89 10.16
C GLY A 149 7.18 -7.20 9.01
N CYS A 150 7.70 -7.23 7.79
CA CYS A 150 6.91 -7.54 6.60
C CYS A 150 6.31 -8.96 6.67
N LYS A 151 7.09 -9.96 7.12
CA LYS A 151 6.63 -11.34 7.30
C LYS A 151 5.51 -11.45 8.34
N ARG A 152 5.63 -10.75 9.46
CA ARG A 152 4.61 -10.68 10.51
C ARG A 152 3.33 -10.09 9.95
N ASP A 153 3.41 -8.95 9.28
CA ASP A 153 2.26 -8.25 8.73
C ASP A 153 1.54 -9.11 7.69
N PHE A 154 2.27 -9.73 6.78
CA PHE A 154 1.69 -10.67 5.83
C PHE A 154 0.99 -11.84 6.53
N LYS A 155 1.66 -12.50 7.51
CA LYS A 155 1.09 -13.64 8.22
C LYS A 155 -0.19 -13.31 8.99
N LEU A 156 -0.23 -12.17 9.64
CA LEU A 156 -1.40 -11.74 10.41
C LEU A 156 -2.55 -11.38 9.47
N TYR A 157 -2.36 -10.41 8.62
CA TYR A 157 -3.44 -9.81 7.85
C TYR A 157 -3.96 -10.70 6.72
N SER A 158 -3.14 -11.58 6.15
CA SER A 158 -3.61 -12.55 5.15
C SER A 158 -4.67 -13.51 5.69
N THR A 159 -4.76 -13.71 7.02
CA THR A 159 -5.80 -14.55 7.67
C THR A 159 -7.18 -13.94 7.64
N ILE A 160 -7.27 -12.61 7.52
CA ILE A 160 -8.54 -11.87 7.50
C ILE A 160 -8.88 -11.30 6.12
N MET A 161 -8.12 -11.70 5.09
CA MET A 161 -8.47 -11.39 3.70
C MET A 161 -9.75 -12.12 3.29
N ARG A 162 -10.62 -11.42 2.55
CA ARG A 162 -11.75 -12.06 1.86
C ARG A 162 -11.26 -12.98 0.74
N ASP A 163 -12.10 -13.92 0.35
CA ASP A 163 -11.85 -14.72 -0.84
C ASP A 163 -11.76 -13.80 -2.08
N ASN A 164 -10.75 -14.03 -2.91
CA ASN A 164 -10.38 -13.18 -4.04
C ASN A 164 -9.85 -11.78 -3.68
N GLY A 165 -9.62 -11.48 -2.41
CA GLY A 165 -8.92 -10.28 -1.99
C GLY A 165 -7.48 -10.26 -2.52
N ILE A 166 -6.94 -9.06 -2.69
CA ILE A 166 -5.58 -8.84 -3.20
C ILE A 166 -4.73 -8.16 -2.10
N ILE A 167 -3.52 -8.67 -1.93
CA ILE A 167 -2.47 -8.04 -1.12
C ILE A 167 -1.45 -7.44 -2.07
N SER A 168 -1.03 -6.22 -1.82
CA SER A 168 0.15 -5.62 -2.44
C SER A 168 1.24 -5.41 -1.39
N ILE A 169 2.47 -5.77 -1.73
CA ILE A 169 3.66 -5.54 -0.90
C ILE A 169 4.60 -4.64 -1.68
N HIS A 170 5.02 -3.54 -1.06
CA HIS A 170 5.95 -2.58 -1.65
C HIS A 170 7.41 -2.98 -1.38
N ASP A 171 8.35 -2.31 -2.05
CA ASP A 171 9.81 -2.51 -1.90
C ASP A 171 10.28 -3.95 -2.20
N THR A 172 9.70 -4.54 -3.22
CA THR A 172 9.96 -5.95 -3.56
C THR A 172 10.95 -6.17 -4.70
N ASP A 173 11.50 -5.11 -5.30
CA ASP A 173 12.52 -5.22 -6.35
C ASP A 173 13.93 -5.26 -5.75
N LYS A 174 14.44 -6.47 -5.54
CA LYS A 174 15.78 -6.69 -5.00
C LYS A 174 16.90 -6.00 -5.82
N ARG A 175 16.69 -5.85 -7.13
CA ARG A 175 17.71 -5.22 -8.01
C ARG A 175 17.88 -3.73 -7.72
N TYR A 176 16.84 -3.08 -7.23
CA TYR A 176 16.89 -1.68 -6.85
C TYR A 176 17.85 -1.46 -5.67
N TRP A 177 17.87 -2.38 -4.73
CA TRP A 177 18.70 -2.31 -3.54
C TRP A 177 20.14 -2.74 -3.80
N ASP A 178 20.36 -3.68 -4.73
CA ASP A 178 21.70 -4.10 -5.17
C ASP A 178 22.45 -2.96 -5.87
N ASP A 179 21.74 -2.04 -6.55
CA ASP A 179 22.33 -0.89 -7.25
C ASP A 179 22.56 0.33 -6.32
N PHE A 180 22.07 0.31 -5.08
CA PHE A 180 22.16 1.44 -4.14
C PHE A 180 23.40 1.43 -3.24
N GLU A 181 24.33 0.52 -3.41
CA GLU A 181 25.61 0.44 -2.66
C GLU A 181 26.46 1.73 -2.68
N THR A 182 26.01 2.80 -3.34
CA THR A 182 26.86 3.94 -3.63
C THR A 182 26.51 5.24 -2.91
N TYR A 183 25.50 5.31 -2.06
CA TYR A 183 25.09 6.61 -1.48
C TYR A 183 25.35 6.80 0.01
N ASP A 184 25.43 5.76 0.82
CA ASP A 184 25.87 5.82 2.21
C ASP A 184 26.58 4.51 2.57
N ASP A 185 27.69 4.61 3.30
CA ASP A 185 28.56 3.48 3.73
C ASP A 185 27.90 2.53 4.77
N GLU A 186 26.57 2.53 4.88
CA GLU A 186 25.80 1.63 5.75
C GLU A 186 24.97 0.64 4.92
N PRO A 187 25.01 -0.65 5.25
CA PRO A 187 24.20 -1.64 4.56
C PRO A 187 22.71 -1.37 4.83
N HIS A 188 21.95 -1.09 3.77
CA HIS A 188 20.49 -0.96 3.82
C HIS A 188 19.80 -2.33 3.95
N ASP A 189 20.22 -3.16 4.89
CA ASP A 189 19.67 -4.50 5.15
C ASP A 189 18.15 -4.47 5.42
N GLU A 190 17.63 -3.33 5.88
CA GLU A 190 16.22 -3.12 6.19
C GLU A 190 15.31 -3.20 4.95
N CYS A 191 15.83 -2.92 3.77
CA CYS A 191 15.03 -2.85 2.54
C CYS A 191 14.99 -4.14 1.72
N ILE A 192 15.78 -5.13 2.08
CA ILE A 192 15.78 -6.47 1.45
C ILE A 192 14.63 -7.33 2.00
N GLY A 193 14.10 -6.98 3.16
CA GLY A 193 13.09 -7.76 3.87
C GLY A 193 11.85 -8.13 3.04
N PRO A 194 11.16 -7.18 2.39
CA PRO A 194 9.98 -7.50 1.59
C PRO A 194 10.26 -8.47 0.45
N SER A 195 11.40 -8.34 -0.25
CA SER A 195 11.76 -9.26 -1.34
C SER A 195 12.01 -10.69 -0.84
N GLN A 196 12.63 -10.86 0.34
CA GLN A 196 12.82 -12.17 0.97
C GLN A 196 11.48 -12.81 1.35
N VAL A 197 10.53 -12.03 1.86
CA VAL A 197 9.17 -12.52 2.17
C VAL A 197 8.47 -13.02 0.91
N ILE A 198 8.59 -12.31 -0.21
CA ILE A 198 8.04 -12.76 -1.49
C ILE A 198 8.68 -14.07 -1.96
N GLU A 199 10.00 -14.23 -1.84
CA GLU A 199 10.69 -15.47 -2.17
C GLU A 199 10.15 -16.66 -1.36
N GLU A 200 9.94 -16.50 -0.05
CA GLU A 200 9.37 -17.55 0.82
C GLU A 200 7.91 -17.87 0.46
N ILE A 201 7.11 -16.87 0.09
CA ILE A 201 5.72 -17.09 -0.37
C ILE A 201 5.72 -17.92 -1.67
N VAL A 202 6.57 -17.55 -2.63
CA VAL A 202 6.71 -18.26 -3.92
C VAL A 202 7.16 -19.70 -3.70
N ASN A 203 8.09 -19.93 -2.77
CA ASN A 203 8.60 -21.25 -2.44
C ASN A 203 7.62 -22.09 -1.59
N GLY A 204 6.52 -21.48 -1.11
CA GLY A 204 5.55 -22.16 -0.24
C GLY A 204 6.04 -22.36 1.20
N GLU A 205 7.06 -21.63 1.61
CA GLU A 205 7.63 -21.67 2.96
C GLU A 205 6.79 -20.87 3.96
N ILE A 206 6.11 -19.84 3.49
CA ILE A 206 5.11 -19.09 4.25
C ILE A 206 3.72 -19.46 3.71
N GLY A 207 3.02 -20.30 4.46
CA GLY A 207 1.63 -20.68 4.17
C GLY A 207 0.69 -20.14 5.22
N VAL A 208 -0.45 -19.61 4.81
CA VAL A 208 -1.56 -19.30 5.70
C VAL A 208 -2.63 -20.37 5.52
N GLY A 209 -2.49 -21.44 6.32
CA GLY A 209 -3.40 -22.58 6.31
C GLY A 209 -3.03 -23.67 5.29
N ILE A 210 -3.50 -24.88 5.57
CA ILE A 210 -3.30 -26.05 4.69
C ILE A 210 -4.14 -25.82 3.40
N GLY A 211 -3.50 -25.88 2.23
CA GLY A 211 -4.17 -25.75 0.94
C GLY A 211 -4.30 -24.31 0.41
N THR A 212 -3.74 -23.32 1.07
CA THR A 212 -3.69 -21.96 0.51
C THR A 212 -2.50 -21.81 -0.42
N ARG A 213 -2.75 -21.41 -1.66
CA ARG A 213 -1.74 -21.03 -2.63
C ARG A 213 -1.90 -19.54 -2.95
N TRP A 214 -0.78 -18.87 -3.16
CA TRP A 214 -0.75 -17.49 -3.61
C TRP A 214 -0.36 -17.43 -5.08
N GLU A 215 -1.17 -16.75 -5.86
CA GLU A 215 -0.76 -16.29 -7.18
C GLU A 215 0.06 -15.02 -6.97
N VAL A 216 1.24 -14.97 -7.57
CA VAL A 216 2.22 -13.89 -7.36
C VAL A 216 2.44 -13.17 -8.68
N PHE A 217 2.31 -11.86 -8.67
CA PHE A 217 2.56 -11.02 -9.82
C PHE A 217 3.46 -9.84 -9.45
N ASN A 218 4.71 -9.87 -9.93
CA ASN A 218 5.69 -8.82 -9.67
C ASN A 218 5.57 -7.71 -10.70
N LEU A 219 5.40 -6.49 -10.21
CA LEU A 219 5.38 -5.25 -10.99
C LEU A 219 6.67 -4.50 -10.73
N PHE A 220 7.65 -4.75 -11.56
CA PHE A 220 8.91 -4.02 -11.53
C PHE A 220 8.89 -2.96 -12.61
N ASP A 221 9.20 -1.72 -12.23
CA ASP A 221 9.25 -0.62 -13.18
C ASP A 221 10.52 -0.75 -14.04
N TYR A 222 10.31 -0.84 -15.35
CA TYR A 222 11.38 -0.86 -16.34
C TYR A 222 11.61 0.52 -16.98
N MET A 223 11.31 1.59 -16.23
CA MET A 223 11.54 2.93 -16.74
C MET A 223 13.01 3.11 -17.17
N PRO A 224 13.26 3.79 -18.29
CA PRO A 224 14.62 4.08 -18.70
C PRO A 224 15.36 4.82 -17.60
N LYS A 225 16.59 4.40 -17.27
CA LYS A 225 17.46 5.06 -16.26
C LYS A 225 17.60 6.58 -16.47
N SER A 226 17.28 7.08 -17.68
CA SER A 226 17.29 8.51 -18.01
C SER A 226 16.20 9.34 -17.32
N MET A 227 15.21 8.73 -16.69
CA MET A 227 14.10 9.45 -16.03
C MET A 227 14.33 9.64 -14.52
N ASN A 228 15.39 9.11 -13.95
CA ASN A 228 15.76 9.22 -12.52
C ASN A 228 14.61 8.87 -11.52
N VAL A 229 13.66 8.06 -11.95
CA VAL A 229 12.52 7.65 -11.13
C VAL A 229 12.33 6.16 -11.34
N ASN A 230 12.77 5.37 -10.38
CA ASN A 230 12.58 3.94 -10.37
C ASN A 230 11.65 3.58 -9.21
N SER A 231 10.61 2.79 -9.50
CA SER A 231 9.86 2.14 -8.43
C SER A 231 10.75 1.11 -7.75
N THR A 232 10.67 1.06 -6.44
CA THR A 232 11.33 0.04 -5.61
C THR A 232 10.64 -1.33 -5.70
N GLY A 233 9.65 -1.43 -6.59
CA GLY A 233 8.90 -2.64 -6.87
C GLY A 233 7.60 -2.75 -6.08
N LEU A 234 6.64 -3.41 -6.72
CA LEU A 234 5.36 -3.77 -6.13
C LEU A 234 5.04 -5.21 -6.50
N THR A 235 4.72 -6.03 -5.52
CA THR A 235 4.26 -7.39 -5.76
C THR A 235 2.80 -7.53 -5.35
N LEU A 236 1.99 -8.08 -6.25
CA LEU A 236 0.60 -8.40 -6.00
C LEU A 236 0.46 -9.89 -5.68
N LEU A 237 -0.32 -10.18 -4.65
CA LEU A 237 -0.61 -11.52 -4.18
C LEU A 237 -2.12 -11.72 -4.18
N ARG A 238 -2.58 -12.80 -4.80
CA ARG A 238 -3.98 -13.21 -4.76
C ARG A 238 -4.08 -14.59 -4.15
N LYS A 239 -4.97 -14.74 -3.18
CA LYS A 239 -5.28 -16.02 -2.59
C LYS A 239 -6.04 -16.89 -3.60
N SER A 240 -5.50 -18.06 -3.94
CA SER A 240 -6.22 -19.05 -4.72
C SER A 240 -6.54 -20.25 -3.83
N ASN A 241 -7.82 -20.65 -3.82
CA ASN A 241 -8.21 -21.89 -3.20
C ASN A 241 -7.84 -23.02 -4.17
N ILE A 242 -7.02 -23.97 -3.73
CA ILE A 242 -6.80 -25.21 -4.48
C ILE A 242 -8.06 -26.06 -4.26
N GLU A 243 -8.86 -26.23 -5.30
CA GLU A 243 -9.91 -27.23 -5.32
C GLU A 243 -9.34 -28.66 -5.26
#